data_884c589cd1465f8a7b0dc064800f0ea3
#
_entry.id   884c589cd1465f8a7b0dc064800f0ea3
#
_cell.length_a   1.000
_cell.length_b   1.000
_cell.length_c   1.000
_cell.angle_alpha   90.00
_cell.angle_beta   90.00
_cell.angle_gamma   90.00
#
_symmetry.space_group_name_H-M   'P 1'
#
loop_
_entity.id
_entity.type
_entity.pdbx_description
1 polymer ?
#
loop_
_entity_poly.entity_id
_entity_poly.type
_entity_poly.pdbx_seq_one_letter_code
_entity_poly.pdbx_strand_id
1 'polypeptide(L)' 'VAAAKTRLADPNEARVSISTIAYDIGFASLGPFNRAFKEEAGVSPSEWRRKALDLPSPIPEQA' A
#
# COMPACT_ATOMS: atom_id res chain seq x y z
N VAL A 1 0.31 11.36 -0.91
CA VAL A 1 0.45 9.91 -1.04
C VAL A 1 1.29 9.49 -2.23
N ALA A 2 1.84 10.45 -2.98
CA ALA A 2 2.71 10.10 -4.10
C ALA A 2 3.92 9.30 -3.60
N ALA A 3 4.49 9.68 -2.47
CA ALA A 3 5.62 8.96 -1.92
C ALA A 3 5.23 7.53 -1.56
N ALA A 4 4.01 7.34 -1.07
CA ALA A 4 3.54 6.02 -0.73
C ALA A 4 3.37 5.15 -1.97
N LYS A 5 2.90 5.73 -3.07
CA LYS A 5 2.73 4.97 -4.30
C LYS A 5 4.09 4.45 -4.76
N THR A 6 5.10 5.29 -4.72
CA THR A 6 6.45 4.91 -5.12
C THR A 6 7.00 3.80 -4.23
N ARG A 7 6.84 3.95 -2.92
CA ARG A 7 7.40 2.97 -2.00
C ARG A 7 6.67 1.64 -2.10
N LEU A 8 5.35 1.68 -2.27
CA LEU A 8 4.58 0.45 -2.37
C LEU A 8 4.89 -0.31 -3.66
N ALA A 9 5.33 0.40 -4.68
CA ALA A 9 5.67 -0.24 -5.95
C ALA A 9 7.14 -0.67 -6.01
N ASP A 10 7.93 -0.39 -4.98
CA ASP A 10 9.35 -0.70 -4.98
C ASP A 10 9.56 -2.15 -4.52
N PRO A 11 10.09 -3.02 -5.36
CA PRO A 11 10.31 -4.41 -4.97
C PRO A 11 11.29 -4.55 -3.80
N ASN A 12 12.18 -3.57 -3.61
CA ASN A 12 13.11 -3.63 -2.50
C ASN A 12 12.39 -3.38 -1.18
N GLU A 13 11.19 -2.83 -1.20
CA GLU A 13 10.43 -2.58 -0.01
C GLU A 13 9.19 -3.47 0.08
N ALA A 14 9.19 -4.57 -0.65
CA ALA A 14 8.01 -5.44 -0.68
C ALA A 14 7.66 -6.02 0.69
N ARG A 15 8.65 -6.13 1.58
CA ARG A 15 8.42 -6.68 2.91
C ARG A 15 8.14 -5.62 3.97
N VAL A 16 8.24 -4.35 3.61
CA VAL A 16 7.97 -3.28 4.56
C VAL A 16 6.45 -3.19 4.72
N SER A 17 5.97 -3.15 5.95
CA SER A 17 4.54 -3.13 6.18
C SER A 17 3.95 -1.82 5.71
N ILE A 18 2.68 -1.86 5.33
CA ILE A 18 1.99 -0.66 4.87
C ILE A 18 1.91 0.37 5.99
N SER A 19 1.73 -0.07 7.23
CA SER A 19 1.68 0.88 8.34
C SER A 19 3.02 1.58 8.53
N THR A 20 4.13 0.88 8.33
CA THR A 20 5.44 1.52 8.42
C THR A 20 5.56 2.61 7.37
N ILE A 21 5.12 2.33 6.15
CA ILE A 21 5.18 3.32 5.08
C ILE A 21 4.30 4.53 5.44
N ALA A 22 3.12 4.28 5.98
CA ALA A 22 2.21 5.36 6.37
C ALA A 22 2.86 6.27 7.41
N TYR A 23 3.49 5.67 8.42
CA TYR A 23 4.11 6.46 9.47
C TYR A 23 5.31 7.24 8.93
N ASP A 24 6.08 6.64 8.06
CA ASP A 24 7.26 7.29 7.49
C ASP A 24 6.90 8.53 6.69
N ILE A 25 5.78 8.53 6.03
CA ILE A 25 5.40 9.69 5.24
C ILE A 25 4.56 10.70 6.03
N GLY A 26 4.39 10.43 7.34
CA GLY A 26 3.81 11.44 8.21
C GLY A 26 2.39 11.20 8.69
N PHE A 27 1.81 10.05 8.43
CA PHE A 27 0.47 9.79 8.92
C PHE A 27 0.56 9.24 10.35
N ALA A 28 -0.36 9.69 11.19
CA ALA A 28 -0.37 9.27 12.58
C ALA A 28 -0.94 7.87 12.75
N SER A 29 -1.77 7.42 11.83
CA SER A 29 -2.34 6.09 11.92
C SER A 29 -2.67 5.57 10.53
N LEU A 30 -2.96 4.29 10.44
CA LEU A 30 -3.20 3.65 9.17
C LEU A 30 -4.56 4.01 8.56
N GLY A 31 -5.55 4.26 9.38
CA GLY A 31 -6.89 4.57 8.87
C GLY A 31 -6.95 5.77 7.94
N PRO A 32 -6.49 6.94 8.41
CA PRO A 32 -6.44 8.10 7.53
C PRO A 32 -5.59 7.90 6.29
N PHE A 33 -4.49 7.15 6.44
CA PHE A 33 -3.62 6.85 5.30
C PHE A 33 -4.38 6.04 4.26
N ASN A 34 -5.08 5.00 4.67
CA ASN A 34 -5.83 4.15 3.75
C ASN A 34 -6.87 4.96 3.00
N ARG A 35 -7.55 5.85 3.70
CA ARG A 35 -8.59 6.66 3.08
C ARG A 35 -7.98 7.61 2.06
N ALA A 36 -6.94 8.31 2.43
CA ALA A 36 -6.30 9.26 1.53
C ALA A 36 -5.73 8.55 0.31
N PHE A 37 -5.13 7.39 0.52
CA PHE A 37 -4.53 6.65 -0.57
C PHE A 37 -5.60 6.18 -1.54
N LYS A 38 -6.71 5.68 -1.02
CA LYS A 38 -7.77 5.18 -1.89
C LYS A 38 -8.38 6.31 -2.70
N GLU A 39 -8.49 7.49 -2.12
CA GLU A 39 -9.02 8.62 -2.84
C GLU A 39 -8.10 9.06 -3.96
N GLU A 40 -6.78 8.99 -3.72
CA GLU A 40 -5.81 9.41 -4.73
C GLU A 40 -5.59 8.34 -5.78
N ALA A 41 -5.48 7.11 -5.38
CA ALA A 41 -5.10 6.03 -6.28
C ALA A 41 -6.26 5.21 -6.81
N GLY A 42 -7.42 5.33 -6.19
CA GLY A 42 -8.59 4.57 -6.60
C GLY A 42 -8.64 3.17 -6.05
N VAL A 43 -7.58 2.71 -5.38
CA VAL A 43 -7.54 1.38 -4.78
C VAL A 43 -6.82 1.48 -3.46
N SER A 44 -6.96 0.46 -2.61
CA SER A 44 -6.31 0.47 -1.30
C SER A 44 -4.80 0.30 -1.47
N PRO A 45 -4.01 0.67 -0.44
CA PRO A 45 -2.55 0.51 -0.52
C PRO A 45 -2.12 -0.92 -0.73
N SER A 46 -2.79 -1.89 -0.10
CA SER A 46 -2.40 -3.28 -0.27
C SER A 46 -2.71 -3.74 -1.69
N GLU A 47 -3.81 -3.29 -2.25
CA GLU A 47 -4.15 -3.67 -3.60
C GLU A 47 -3.19 -3.01 -4.59
N TRP A 48 -2.81 -1.78 -4.35
CA TRP A 48 -1.83 -1.08 -5.18
C TRP A 48 -0.51 -1.84 -5.20
N ARG A 49 -0.02 -2.25 -4.01
CA ARG A 49 1.23 -2.98 -3.91
C ARG A 49 1.14 -4.30 -4.66
N ARG A 50 0.05 -5.01 -4.47
CA ARG A 50 -0.09 -6.31 -5.11
C ARG A 50 -0.07 -6.16 -6.62
N LYS A 51 -0.76 -5.18 -7.16
CA LYS A 51 -0.79 -4.98 -8.60
C LYS A 51 0.56 -4.47 -9.11
N ALA A 52 1.18 -3.56 -8.40
CA ALA A 52 2.43 -2.97 -8.84
C ALA A 52 3.56 -4.00 -8.86
N LEU A 53 3.57 -4.92 -7.91
CA LEU A 53 4.61 -5.92 -7.80
C LEU A 53 4.19 -7.27 -8.39
N ASP A 54 2.99 -7.33 -8.96
CA ASP A 54 2.48 -8.54 -9.57
C ASP A 54 2.47 -9.69 -8.56
N LEU A 55 2.02 -9.42 -7.36
CA LEU A 55 1.97 -10.43 -6.32
C LEU A 55 0.66 -11.20 -6.38
N PRO A 56 0.65 -12.45 -5.96
CA PRO A 56 -0.58 -13.22 -5.92
C PRO A 56 -1.49 -12.69 -4.84
N SER A 57 -2.78 -13.00 -4.97
CA SER A 57 -3.74 -12.57 -3.98
C SER A 57 -3.41 -13.24 -2.65
N PRO A 58 -3.49 -12.52 -1.55
CA PRO A 58 -3.17 -13.08 -0.25
C PRO A 58 -4.17 -14.13 0.19
N ILE A 59 -5.34 -14.13 -0.38
CA ILE A 59 -6.31 -15.11 -0.01
C ILE A 59 -6.82 -15.75 -1.24
N PRO A 60 -6.05 -16.58 -1.78
CA PRO A 60 -6.35 -17.17 -3.04
C PRO A 60 -7.60 -17.99 -3.06
N GLU A 61 -7.89 -18.61 -2.01
CA GLU A 61 -8.99 -19.40 -2.08
C GLU A 61 -10.15 -18.70 -1.77
N GLN A 62 -10.04 -17.64 -1.36
CA GLN A 62 -11.05 -16.85 -1.08
C GLN A 62 -11.63 -16.81 -2.23
N ALA A 63 -10.77 -17.02 -2.84
CA ALA A 63 -11.34 -17.14 -4.06
C ALA A 63 -12.23 -18.22 -4.00
#